data_5cad7f6f55f95dbf13e75bfd83072681
#
_entry.id   5cad7f6f55f95dbf13e75bfd83072681
#
_cell.length_a   1.000
_cell.length_b   1.000
_cell.length_c   1.000
_cell.angle_alpha   90.00
_cell.angle_beta   90.00
_cell.angle_gamma   90.00
#
_symmetry.space_group_name_H-M   'P 1'
#
loop_
_entity.id
_entity.type
_entity.pdbx_description
1 polymer ?
#
loop_
_entity_poly.entity_id
_entity_poly.type
_entity_poly.pdbx_seq_one_letter_code
_entity_poly.pdbx_strand_id
1 'polypeptide(L)'
;MLKSTEIAFTGTPVTDMPRARAFYEGVLGFKPTMVSAGGMWVEYDFGNGTFAIGCYGEAWKPAADGTCIAFEVDNADEAVAQFKALGVPVHLDVTDTPICLFAIICDPDGNKIMLHQRKAKGDVSTH
;
A
#
# COMPACT_ATOMS: atom_id res chain seq x y z
N MET A 1 -15.48 12.28 -23.75
CA MET A 1 -14.18 12.50 -23.08
C MET A 1 -14.40 12.56 -21.57
N LEU A 2 -13.60 11.86 -20.82
CA LEU A 2 -13.65 11.87 -19.36
C LEU A 2 -13.13 13.21 -18.82
N LYS A 3 -13.89 13.80 -17.89
CA LYS A 3 -13.46 15.02 -17.19
C LYS A 3 -13.18 14.65 -15.73
N SER A 4 -11.94 14.33 -15.45
CA SER A 4 -11.50 14.00 -14.11
C SER A 4 -10.27 14.83 -13.74
N THR A 5 -10.28 15.39 -12.54
CA THR A 5 -9.20 16.24 -12.03
C THR A 5 -8.45 15.60 -10.87
N GLU A 6 -8.92 14.43 -10.38
CA GLU A 6 -8.27 13.77 -9.25
C GLU A 6 -8.53 12.27 -9.27
N ILE A 7 -7.69 11.55 -8.58
CA ILE A 7 -7.92 10.12 -8.27
C ILE A 7 -8.66 10.10 -6.94
N ALA A 8 -9.92 9.64 -6.94
CA ALA A 8 -10.75 9.64 -5.73
C ALA A 8 -10.18 8.71 -4.66
N PHE A 9 -9.79 7.51 -5.03
CA PHE A 9 -9.15 6.56 -4.14
C PHE A 9 -8.48 5.45 -4.94
N THR A 10 -7.56 4.72 -4.27
CA THR A 10 -7.02 3.46 -4.75
C THR A 10 -7.56 2.36 -3.86
N GLY A 11 -8.26 1.38 -4.42
CA GLY A 11 -8.91 0.32 -3.68
C GLY A 11 -8.18 -1.01 -3.77
N THR A 12 -8.15 -1.74 -2.67
CA THR A 12 -7.54 -3.05 -2.57
C THR A 12 -8.55 -4.03 -1.98
N PRO A 13 -8.84 -5.15 -2.66
CA PRO A 13 -9.76 -6.17 -2.12
C PRO A 13 -9.08 -6.99 -1.03
N VAL A 14 -9.83 -7.27 0.03
CA VAL A 14 -9.38 -8.13 1.13
C VAL A 14 -10.47 -9.17 1.42
N THR A 15 -10.10 -10.28 2.07
CA THR A 15 -11.04 -11.38 2.34
C THR A 15 -11.50 -11.43 3.80
N ASP A 16 -10.82 -10.72 4.68
CA ASP A 16 -11.12 -10.71 6.12
C ASP A 16 -10.82 -9.31 6.63
N MET A 17 -11.86 -8.53 6.88
CA MET A 17 -11.68 -7.13 7.25
C MET A 17 -10.96 -6.95 8.59
N PRO A 18 -11.29 -7.68 9.67
CA PRO A 18 -10.53 -7.56 10.91
C PRO A 18 -9.05 -7.86 10.73
N ARG A 19 -8.71 -8.89 9.97
CA ARG A 19 -7.32 -9.25 9.68
C ARG A 19 -6.63 -8.19 8.84
N ALA A 20 -7.29 -7.69 7.82
CA ALA A 20 -6.76 -6.63 6.96
C ALA A 20 -6.50 -5.36 7.78
N ARG A 21 -7.45 -4.95 8.62
CA ARG A 21 -7.30 -3.77 9.47
C ARG A 21 -6.17 -3.93 10.47
N ALA A 22 -6.01 -5.12 11.04
CA ALA A 22 -4.90 -5.39 11.95
C ALA A 22 -3.54 -5.19 11.23
N PHE A 23 -3.47 -5.54 9.96
CA PHE A 23 -2.26 -5.31 9.17
C PHE A 23 -2.07 -3.84 8.82
N TYR A 24 -3.05 -3.22 8.16
CA TYR A 24 -2.90 -1.84 7.68
C TYR A 24 -2.81 -0.83 8.83
N GLU A 25 -3.58 -1.03 9.89
CA GLU A 25 -3.60 -0.13 11.05
C GLU A 25 -2.56 -0.52 12.11
N GLY A 26 -2.47 -1.82 12.42
CA GLY A 26 -1.58 -2.30 13.48
C GLY A 26 -0.14 -2.44 13.05
N VAL A 27 0.11 -2.99 11.86
CA VAL A 27 1.48 -3.24 11.37
C VAL A 27 2.01 -2.04 10.60
N LEU A 28 1.24 -1.51 9.64
CA LEU A 28 1.67 -0.36 8.85
C LEU A 28 1.44 0.98 9.56
N GLY A 29 0.57 1.01 10.57
CA GLY A 29 0.34 2.22 11.35
C GLY A 29 -0.59 3.24 10.69
N PHE A 30 -1.38 2.82 9.70
CA PHE A 30 -2.34 3.73 9.05
C PHE A 30 -3.49 4.05 9.98
N LYS A 31 -4.05 5.25 9.86
CA LYS A 31 -5.21 5.68 10.64
C LYS A 31 -6.45 5.72 9.77
N PRO A 32 -7.50 4.96 10.10
CA PRO A 32 -8.72 4.98 9.31
C PRO A 32 -9.40 6.35 9.43
N THR A 33 -9.87 6.86 8.29
CA THR A 33 -10.57 8.14 8.22
C THR A 33 -12.05 7.97 7.93
N MET A 34 -12.45 6.81 7.42
CA MET A 34 -13.85 6.48 7.18
C MET A 34 -14.04 4.96 7.21
N VAL A 35 -15.13 4.53 7.85
CA VAL A 35 -15.60 3.13 7.82
C VAL A 35 -17.06 3.18 7.38
N SER A 36 -17.39 2.45 6.33
CA SER A 36 -18.76 2.44 5.78
C SER A 36 -19.17 1.05 5.33
N ALA A 37 -20.37 0.93 4.75
CA ALA A 37 -20.93 -0.33 4.24
C ALA A 37 -20.92 -1.44 5.30
N GLY A 38 -21.31 -1.11 6.56
CA GLY A 38 -21.34 -2.08 7.64
C GLY A 38 -19.98 -2.65 8.02
N GLY A 39 -18.90 -1.88 7.79
CA GLY A 39 -17.54 -2.33 8.05
C GLY A 39 -16.86 -3.02 6.88
N MET A 40 -17.53 -3.12 5.73
CA MET A 40 -16.94 -3.76 4.54
C MET A 40 -16.02 -2.85 3.73
N TRP A 41 -15.98 -1.56 4.06
CA TRP A 41 -15.16 -0.56 3.36
C TRP A 41 -14.49 0.36 4.36
N VAL A 42 -13.16 0.50 4.26
CA VAL A 42 -12.38 1.37 5.15
C VAL A 42 -11.46 2.23 4.30
N GLU A 43 -11.47 3.53 4.56
CA GLU A 43 -10.60 4.48 3.88
C GLU A 43 -9.55 5.06 4.81
N TYR A 44 -8.39 5.30 4.24
CA TYR A 44 -7.23 5.91 4.89
C TYR A 44 -6.82 7.11 4.05
N ASP A 45 -7.15 8.31 4.49
CA ASP A 45 -6.85 9.54 3.76
C ASP A 45 -5.46 10.06 4.16
N PHE A 46 -4.57 10.16 3.18
CA PHE A 46 -3.20 10.64 3.38
C PHE A 46 -3.07 12.15 3.07
N GLY A 47 -4.16 12.82 2.75
CA GLY A 47 -4.16 14.24 2.39
C GLY A 47 -3.92 14.48 0.91
N ASN A 48 -2.95 13.80 0.31
CA ASN A 48 -2.68 13.87 -1.13
C ASN A 48 -3.28 12.72 -1.93
N GLY A 49 -3.95 11.81 -1.25
CA GLY A 49 -4.61 10.66 -1.87
C GLY A 49 -5.25 9.79 -0.81
N THR A 50 -6.20 8.98 -1.21
CA THR A 50 -6.92 8.07 -0.33
C THR A 50 -6.66 6.63 -0.74
N PHE A 51 -6.26 5.81 0.22
CA PHE A 51 -6.18 4.37 0.06
C PHE A 51 -7.38 3.74 0.74
N ALA A 52 -7.94 2.69 0.12
CA ALA A 52 -9.11 2.01 0.67
C ALA A 52 -8.93 0.50 0.60
N ILE A 53 -9.53 -0.20 1.55
CA ILE A 53 -9.68 -1.65 1.51
C ILE A 53 -11.17 -1.99 1.56
N GLY A 54 -11.54 -3.03 0.79
CA GLY A 54 -12.94 -3.46 0.72
C GLY A 54 -13.05 -4.98 0.77
N CYS A 55 -14.07 -5.47 1.47
CA CYS A 55 -14.31 -6.90 1.64
C CYS A 55 -15.68 -7.26 1.04
N TYR A 56 -15.65 -7.77 -0.20
CA TYR A 56 -16.89 -8.05 -0.96
C TYR A 56 -16.92 -9.47 -1.52
N GLY A 57 -16.13 -10.39 -0.96
CA GLY A 57 -16.16 -11.80 -1.33
C GLY A 57 -15.86 -12.03 -2.80
N GLU A 58 -16.66 -12.87 -3.44
CA GLU A 58 -16.45 -13.25 -4.83
C GLU A 58 -16.62 -12.10 -5.82
N ALA A 59 -17.29 -11.01 -5.41
CA ALA A 59 -17.50 -9.87 -6.29
C ALA A 59 -16.22 -9.07 -6.53
N TRP A 60 -15.24 -9.19 -5.62
CA TRP A 60 -13.97 -8.46 -5.75
C TRP A 60 -12.89 -9.19 -4.98
N LYS A 61 -12.09 -9.99 -5.69
CA LYS A 61 -11.10 -10.88 -5.07
C LYS A 61 -9.69 -10.29 -5.13
N PRO A 62 -8.85 -10.55 -4.11
CA PRO A 62 -7.43 -10.20 -4.18
C PRO A 62 -6.76 -10.80 -5.41
N ALA A 63 -5.79 -10.07 -5.96
CA ALA A 63 -5.03 -10.48 -7.13
C ALA A 63 -3.56 -10.19 -6.90
N ALA A 64 -2.75 -11.24 -6.69
CA ALA A 64 -1.33 -11.10 -6.40
C ALA A 64 -0.57 -10.37 -7.52
N ASP A 65 -1.03 -10.50 -8.75
CA ASP A 65 -0.39 -9.89 -9.92
C ASP A 65 -1.18 -8.69 -10.46
N GLY A 66 -2.11 -8.16 -9.65
CA GLY A 66 -2.88 -6.99 -10.02
C GLY A 66 -2.11 -5.69 -9.78
N THR A 67 -2.85 -4.58 -9.83
CA THR A 67 -2.30 -3.26 -9.56
C THR A 67 -1.70 -3.20 -8.16
N CYS A 68 -0.53 -2.58 -8.05
CA CYS A 68 0.19 -2.41 -6.79
C CYS A 68 0.15 -0.95 -6.39
N ILE A 69 -0.20 -0.68 -5.13
CA ILE A 69 -0.09 0.66 -4.56
C ILE A 69 1.33 0.87 -4.02
N ALA A 70 1.88 2.07 -4.21
CA ALA A 70 3.16 2.45 -3.63
C ALA A 70 2.95 3.52 -2.56
N PHE A 71 3.49 3.26 -1.37
CA PHE A 71 3.49 4.23 -0.28
C PHE A 71 4.88 4.82 -0.15
N GLU A 72 4.95 6.16 -0.07
CA GLU A 72 6.22 6.84 0.14
C GLU A 72 6.67 6.66 1.59
N VAL A 73 7.93 6.25 1.80
CA VAL A 73 8.52 6.07 3.11
C VAL A 73 9.82 6.86 3.22
N ASP A 74 10.21 7.22 4.44
CA ASP A 74 11.43 7.97 4.68
C ASP A 74 12.69 7.13 4.48
N ASN A 75 12.61 5.83 4.81
CA ASN A 75 13.76 4.93 4.74
C ASN A 75 13.28 3.51 4.42
N ALA A 76 13.51 3.10 3.17
CA ALA A 76 13.04 1.80 2.70
C ALA A 76 13.78 0.63 3.38
N ASP A 77 15.09 0.75 3.59
CA ASP A 77 15.86 -0.31 4.25
C ASP A 77 15.37 -0.55 5.68
N GLU A 78 15.15 0.52 6.42
CA GLU A 78 14.67 0.45 7.79
C GLU A 78 13.25 -0.11 7.86
N ALA A 79 12.37 0.32 6.96
CA ALA A 79 11.01 -0.19 6.89
C ALA A 79 10.98 -1.69 6.62
N VAL A 80 11.76 -2.16 5.64
CA VAL A 80 11.82 -3.59 5.31
C VAL A 80 12.36 -4.40 6.48
N ALA A 81 13.40 -3.90 7.16
CA ALA A 81 13.96 -4.59 8.33
C ALA A 81 12.91 -4.76 9.44
N GLN A 82 12.12 -3.71 9.70
CA GLN A 82 11.04 -3.77 10.69
C GLN A 82 9.97 -4.78 10.29
N PHE A 83 9.55 -4.79 9.03
CA PHE A 83 8.51 -5.70 8.58
C PHE A 83 8.99 -7.15 8.57
N LYS A 84 10.24 -7.40 8.20
CA LYS A 84 10.82 -8.75 8.33
C LYS A 84 10.79 -9.24 9.77
N ALA A 85 11.13 -8.38 10.73
CA ALA A 85 11.10 -8.72 12.15
C ALA A 85 9.68 -9.05 12.63
N LEU A 86 8.66 -8.45 12.02
CA LEU A 86 7.25 -8.71 12.34
C LEU A 86 6.66 -9.89 11.55
N GLY A 87 7.45 -10.57 10.73
CA GLY A 87 6.98 -11.71 9.95
C GLY A 87 6.18 -11.34 8.70
N VAL A 88 6.24 -10.08 8.25
CA VAL A 88 5.59 -9.66 7.00
C VAL A 88 6.35 -10.25 5.82
N PRO A 89 5.68 -10.94 4.88
CA PRO A 89 6.35 -11.47 3.71
C PRO A 89 6.92 -10.35 2.84
N VAL A 90 8.18 -10.47 2.46
CA VAL A 90 8.85 -9.55 1.55
C VAL A 90 8.98 -10.24 0.20
N HIS A 91 8.25 -9.72 -0.78
CA HIS A 91 8.27 -10.26 -2.14
C HIS A 91 9.53 -9.83 -2.90
N LEU A 92 9.96 -8.60 -2.70
CA LEU A 92 11.17 -8.06 -3.31
C LEU A 92 11.88 -7.17 -2.30
N ASP A 93 13.13 -7.49 -2.00
CA ASP A 93 13.96 -6.68 -1.11
C ASP A 93 14.28 -5.32 -1.74
N VAL A 94 14.84 -4.42 -0.92
CA VAL A 94 15.16 -3.06 -1.36
C VAL A 94 16.02 -3.11 -2.62
N THR A 95 15.53 -2.44 -3.64
CA THR A 95 16.16 -2.35 -4.96
C THR A 95 16.50 -0.88 -5.23
N ASP A 96 17.73 -0.64 -5.63
CA ASP A 96 18.22 0.70 -5.95
C ASP A 96 18.01 0.98 -7.43
N THR A 97 17.34 2.09 -7.72
CA THR A 97 17.17 2.59 -9.09
C THR A 97 17.71 4.01 -9.17
N PRO A 98 17.87 4.56 -10.38
CA PRO A 98 18.32 5.95 -10.49
C PRO A 98 17.43 6.99 -9.80
N ILE A 99 16.12 6.72 -9.64
CA ILE A 99 15.17 7.69 -9.10
C ILE A 99 14.66 7.37 -7.70
N CYS A 100 14.84 6.13 -7.22
CA CYS A 100 14.26 5.71 -5.94
C CYS A 100 14.93 4.45 -5.40
N LEU A 101 14.68 4.21 -4.12
CA LEU A 101 14.80 2.88 -3.53
C LEU A 101 13.38 2.34 -3.38
N PHE A 102 13.16 1.07 -3.69
CA PHE A 102 11.84 0.48 -3.47
C PHE A 102 11.94 -0.97 -3.04
N ALA A 103 10.90 -1.45 -2.40
CA ALA A 103 10.74 -2.84 -1.98
C ALA A 103 9.27 -3.21 -2.14
N ILE A 104 8.97 -4.50 -2.14
CA ILE A 104 7.58 -4.98 -2.22
C ILE A 104 7.34 -5.95 -1.07
N ILE A 105 6.31 -5.66 -0.28
CA ILE A 105 5.82 -6.53 0.78
C ILE A 105 4.43 -7.04 0.39
N CYS A 106 3.93 -8.03 1.14
CA CYS A 106 2.60 -8.57 0.91
C CYS A 106 1.71 -8.34 2.12
N ASP A 107 0.44 -8.02 1.88
CA ASP A 107 -0.56 -7.99 2.94
C ASP A 107 -1.03 -9.43 3.26
N PRO A 108 -1.92 -9.64 4.25
CA PRO A 108 -2.39 -10.99 4.61
C PRO A 108 -3.09 -11.76 3.49
N ASP A 109 -3.62 -11.08 2.48
CA ASP A 109 -4.27 -11.69 1.33
C ASP A 109 -3.32 -11.89 0.14
N GLY A 110 -2.05 -11.55 0.30
CA GLY A 110 -1.07 -11.65 -0.77
C GLY A 110 -1.08 -10.48 -1.74
N ASN A 111 -1.84 -9.43 -1.46
CA ASN A 111 -1.77 -8.20 -2.26
C ASN A 111 -0.39 -7.58 -2.10
N LYS A 112 0.23 -7.19 -3.20
CA LYS A 112 1.55 -6.57 -3.17
C LYS A 112 1.44 -5.09 -2.86
N ILE A 113 2.34 -4.63 -2.00
CA ILE A 113 2.45 -3.23 -1.58
C ILE A 113 3.88 -2.80 -1.82
N MET A 114 4.06 -1.71 -2.55
CA MET A 114 5.39 -1.16 -2.77
C MET A 114 5.71 -0.12 -1.70
N LEU A 115 6.90 -0.23 -1.11
CA LEU A 115 7.47 0.79 -0.24
C LEU A 115 8.46 1.57 -1.11
N HIS A 116 8.24 2.86 -1.23
CA HIS A 116 8.97 3.71 -2.18
C HIS A 116 9.66 4.84 -1.44
N GLN A 117 10.95 4.98 -1.69
CA GLN A 117 11.73 6.10 -1.14
C GLN A 117 12.29 6.90 -2.30
N ARG A 118 11.71 8.07 -2.53
CA ARG A 118 12.13 8.93 -3.63
C ARG A 118 13.52 9.50 -3.35
N LYS A 119 14.40 9.45 -4.35
CA LYS A 119 15.66 10.14 -4.28
C LYS A 119 15.46 11.64 -4.48
N ALA A 120 16.40 12.44 -4.00
CA ALA A 120 16.34 13.88 -4.17
C ALA A 120 16.24 14.24 -5.67
N LYS A 121 15.56 15.36 -5.98
CA LYS A 121 15.34 15.77 -7.37
C LYS A 121 16.62 15.88 -8.19
N GLY A 122 17.74 16.26 -7.56
CA GLY A 122 19.02 16.33 -8.23
C GLY A 122 19.54 15.00 -8.75
N ASP A 123 19.11 13.89 -8.14
CA ASP A 123 19.50 12.54 -8.54
C ASP A 123 18.80 12.08 -9.81
N VAL A 124 17.65 12.65 -10.11
CA VAL A 124 16.86 12.29 -11.28
C VAL A 124 17.59 12.62 -12.58
N SER A 125 18.36 13.69 -12.58
CA SER A 125 19.09 14.13 -13.77
C SER A 125 20.24 13.19 -14.16
N THR A 126 20.57 12.23 -13.33
CA THR A 126 21.68 11.29 -13.59
C THR A 126 21.25 10.07 -14.40
N HIS A 127 19.99 9.99 -14.79
CA HIS A 127 19.47 8.85 -15.55
C HIS A 127 20.00 8.74 -16.94
#